data_f35907104e3fb489c8a2218d36aa2654
#
_entry.id   f35907104e3fb489c8a2218d36aa2654
#
_cell.length_a   1.000
_cell.length_b   1.000
_cell.length_c   1.000
_cell.angle_alpha   90.00
_cell.angle_beta   90.00
_cell.angle_gamma   90.00
#
_symmetry.space_group_name_H-M   'P 1'
#
loop_
_entity.id
_entity.type
_entity.pdbx_description
1 polymer ?
#
loop_
_entity_poly.entity_id
_entity_poly.type
_entity_poly.pdbx_seq_one_letter_code
_entity_poly.pdbx_strand_id
1 'polypeptide(L)'
;MNENYDVIIIGAGPAGCAAALTLSRAHLSVGLFDKAVFPREKTCGDALIPDAFHALEKLGLIKRVVELSCPTYGMRLISRDGSDVLVRAHSACLPRLKLDELLLNSAIEGGARFLPGHDFTGVLDEDEKIYRVEFNRNGESASARARWVLLATGAHPVPIARAGLLLRAECRSFAVRQYVRNERLAKNFNDLVFVFDTTIKGGYGWIFPGPDAVFNIGIGFFGSAHKHNNPRRNYEQFIAKLPLAQELMRDGEIVSPLKGAPLRTGLSGTRFVKGGLLGIGECIGATFPLTGEGIGKAMETGILAAEAIIIKQYSGRPAVAQAYTRSMDALQPKFEIYRKAEFLFNWPYLTNKLVKHTSKNEDARQKVEELFNEKSDPGFLLTLPKWMKILFH
;
A
#
# COMPACT_ATOMS: atom_id res chain seq x y z
N MET A 1 19.71 26.45 -7.06
CA MET A 1 19.06 27.06 -5.87
C MET A 1 19.59 26.34 -4.64
N ASN A 2 20.19 27.07 -3.69
CA ASN A 2 20.58 26.47 -2.40
C ASN A 2 19.39 26.63 -1.43
N GLU A 3 18.44 25.71 -1.50
CA GLU A 3 17.29 25.74 -0.60
C GLU A 3 17.58 24.89 0.63
N ASN A 4 17.31 25.44 1.81
CA ASN A 4 17.49 24.77 3.09
C ASN A 4 16.14 24.47 3.72
N TYR A 5 15.98 23.25 4.20
CA TYR A 5 14.80 22.76 4.90
C TYR A 5 15.19 22.09 6.23
N ASP A 6 14.27 21.99 7.16
CA ASP A 6 14.45 21.07 8.29
C ASP A 6 14.41 19.63 7.82
N VAL A 7 13.43 19.33 6.93
CA VAL A 7 13.20 17.99 6.38
C VAL A 7 13.01 18.05 4.87
N ILE A 8 13.74 17.20 4.15
CA ILE A 8 13.45 16.87 2.75
C ILE A 8 12.76 15.52 2.69
N ILE A 9 11.65 15.46 1.94
CA ILE A 9 10.91 14.24 1.66
C ILE A 9 11.00 13.95 0.16
N ILE A 10 11.39 12.72 -0.20
CA ILE A 10 11.60 12.28 -1.58
C ILE A 10 10.48 11.30 -1.95
N GLY A 11 9.51 11.77 -2.72
CA GLY A 11 8.29 11.06 -3.13
C GLY A 11 7.03 11.59 -2.43
N ALA A 12 6.09 12.10 -3.24
CA ALA A 12 4.80 12.66 -2.80
C ALA A 12 3.65 11.64 -2.90
N GLY A 13 3.92 10.35 -2.64
CA GLY A 13 2.90 9.33 -2.43
C GLY A 13 2.31 9.40 -1.02
N PRO A 14 1.43 8.45 -0.63
CA PRO A 14 0.75 8.48 0.67
C PRO A 14 1.70 8.61 1.88
N ALA A 15 2.84 7.92 1.86
CA ALA A 15 3.83 8.00 2.95
C ALA A 15 4.46 9.40 3.05
N GLY A 16 4.89 9.94 1.90
CA GLY A 16 5.54 11.25 1.86
C GLY A 16 4.58 12.38 2.21
N CYS A 17 3.35 12.36 1.67
CA CYS A 17 2.34 13.36 1.99
C CYS A 17 1.90 13.31 3.46
N ALA A 18 1.72 12.10 4.03
CA ALA A 18 1.39 11.94 5.45
C ALA A 18 2.50 12.50 6.35
N ALA A 19 3.77 12.20 6.04
CA ALA A 19 4.91 12.74 6.76
C ALA A 19 5.00 14.27 6.61
N ALA A 20 4.83 14.78 5.37
CA ALA A 20 4.88 16.20 5.09
C ALA A 20 3.83 16.99 5.87
N LEU A 21 2.58 16.53 5.85
CA LEU A 21 1.48 17.15 6.59
C LEU A 21 1.74 17.15 8.11
N THR A 22 2.23 16.02 8.65
CA THR A 22 2.52 15.90 10.08
C THR A 22 3.65 16.84 10.51
N LEU A 23 4.74 16.89 9.76
CA LEU A 23 5.90 17.75 10.04
C LEU A 23 5.56 19.24 9.91
N SER A 24 4.87 19.62 8.84
CA SER A 24 4.51 21.02 8.60
C SER A 24 3.55 21.57 9.65
N ARG A 25 2.59 20.74 10.13
CA ARG A 25 1.74 21.11 11.29
C ARG A 25 2.52 21.31 12.59
N ALA A 26 3.68 20.69 12.70
CA ALA A 26 4.62 20.93 13.81
C ALA A 26 5.61 22.08 13.53
N HIS A 27 5.31 22.92 12.51
CA HIS A 27 6.08 24.11 12.13
C HIS A 27 7.51 23.83 11.65
N LEU A 28 7.82 22.62 11.17
CA LEU A 28 9.10 22.38 10.50
C LEU A 28 9.00 22.82 9.04
N SER A 29 10.10 23.35 8.51
CA SER A 29 10.25 23.67 7.09
C SER A 29 10.44 22.39 6.29
N VAL A 30 9.44 22.03 5.44
CA VAL A 30 9.40 20.77 4.69
C VAL A 30 9.47 21.02 3.20
N GLY A 31 10.49 20.45 2.53
CA GLY A 31 10.58 20.31 1.08
C GLY A 31 10.08 18.93 0.63
N LEU A 32 8.96 18.87 -0.08
CA LEU A 32 8.41 17.64 -0.64
C LEU A 32 8.71 17.55 -2.14
N PHE A 33 9.62 16.66 -2.52
CA PHE A 33 10.09 16.49 -3.88
C PHE A 33 9.51 15.24 -4.53
N ASP A 34 9.05 15.34 -5.77
CA ASP A 34 8.64 14.18 -6.58
C ASP A 34 9.07 14.37 -8.04
N LYS A 35 9.43 13.28 -8.70
CA LYS A 35 9.74 13.28 -10.13
C LYS A 35 8.51 13.53 -11.01
N ALA A 36 7.33 13.21 -10.51
CA ALA A 36 6.07 13.39 -11.23
C ALA A 36 5.44 14.76 -10.97
N VAL A 37 4.65 15.20 -11.94
CA VAL A 37 3.66 16.28 -11.77
C VAL A 37 2.34 15.62 -11.37
N PHE A 38 1.62 16.22 -10.45
CA PHE A 38 0.32 15.73 -9.97
C PHE A 38 -0.85 16.48 -10.63
N PRO A 39 -2.03 15.84 -10.80
CA PRO A 39 -2.31 14.45 -10.41
C PRO A 39 -1.60 13.43 -11.29
N ARG A 40 -1.20 12.29 -10.71
CA ARG A 40 -0.53 11.21 -11.43
C ARG A 40 -1.14 9.85 -11.15
N GLU A 41 -1.05 8.95 -12.12
CA GLU A 41 -1.45 7.57 -11.90
C GLU A 41 -0.40 6.77 -11.10
N LYS A 42 -0.88 5.83 -10.30
CA LYS A 42 -0.09 4.77 -9.66
C LYS A 42 -0.88 3.47 -9.74
N THR A 43 -0.25 2.39 -10.19
CA THR A 43 -0.87 1.05 -10.20
C THR A 43 -1.18 0.62 -8.77
N CYS A 44 -2.46 0.35 -8.49
CA CYS A 44 -3.01 -0.03 -7.18
C CYS A 44 -4.38 -0.67 -7.37
N GLY A 45 -4.88 -1.44 -6.38
CA GLY A 45 -6.27 -1.88 -6.28
C GLY A 45 -7.23 -0.80 -5.79
N ASP A 46 -6.71 0.32 -5.24
CA ASP A 46 -7.46 1.49 -4.78
C ASP A 46 -8.35 1.29 -3.55
N ALA A 47 -8.37 0.08 -2.97
CA ALA A 47 -9.14 -0.19 -1.77
C ALA A 47 -8.52 0.50 -0.55
N LEU A 48 -9.37 1.17 0.21
CA LEU A 48 -9.13 1.72 1.53
C LEU A 48 -9.83 0.83 2.55
N ILE A 49 -9.09 0.32 3.49
CA ILE A 49 -9.53 -0.58 4.54
C ILE A 49 -9.24 0.04 5.91
N PRO A 50 -9.58 -0.57 7.04
CA PRO A 50 -9.49 0.07 8.35
C PRO A 50 -8.14 0.70 8.69
N ASP A 51 -7.01 0.11 8.30
CA ASP A 51 -5.68 0.71 8.55
C ASP A 51 -5.49 2.05 7.82
N ALA A 52 -6.03 2.16 6.60
CA ALA A 52 -6.01 3.42 5.85
C ALA A 52 -6.91 4.48 6.52
N PHE A 53 -8.10 4.07 7.01
CA PHE A 53 -8.99 4.98 7.74
C PHE A 53 -8.37 5.48 9.04
N HIS A 54 -7.70 4.62 9.81
CA HIS A 54 -6.99 5.02 11.03
C HIS A 54 -5.90 6.07 10.74
N ALA A 55 -5.12 5.86 9.68
CA ALA A 55 -4.10 6.84 9.28
C ALA A 55 -4.73 8.17 8.81
N LEU A 56 -5.81 8.10 8.02
CA LEU A 56 -6.56 9.28 7.55
C LEU A 56 -7.21 10.04 8.70
N GLU A 57 -7.70 9.34 9.73
CA GLU A 57 -8.25 9.96 10.94
C GLU A 57 -7.19 10.76 11.69
N LYS A 58 -6.00 10.17 11.93
CA LYS A 58 -4.85 10.87 12.51
C LYS A 58 -4.46 12.12 11.73
N LEU A 59 -4.57 12.07 10.41
CA LEU A 59 -4.30 13.20 9.53
C LEU A 59 -5.48 14.21 9.46
N GLY A 60 -6.66 13.90 10.02
CA GLY A 60 -7.86 14.71 9.94
C GLY A 60 -8.46 14.78 8.52
N LEU A 61 -8.22 13.74 7.70
CA LEU A 61 -8.61 13.71 6.27
C LEU A 61 -9.74 12.73 5.95
N ILE A 62 -10.20 11.95 6.92
CA ILE A 62 -11.17 10.87 6.70
C ILE A 62 -12.44 11.36 6.00
N LYS A 63 -13.00 12.50 6.44
CA LYS A 63 -14.24 13.05 5.86
C LYS A 63 -14.05 13.39 4.39
N ARG A 64 -12.97 14.11 4.04
CA ARG A 64 -12.66 14.51 2.66
C ARG A 64 -12.45 13.30 1.74
N VAL A 65 -11.83 12.23 2.25
CA VAL A 65 -11.57 10.99 1.48
C VAL A 65 -12.86 10.21 1.29
N VAL A 66 -13.69 10.06 2.33
CA VAL A 66 -14.96 9.34 2.24
C VAL A 66 -15.92 10.00 1.25
N GLU A 67 -16.01 11.34 1.25
CA GLU A 67 -16.85 12.10 0.32
C GLU A 67 -16.48 11.88 -1.16
N LEU A 68 -15.21 11.58 -1.47
CA LEU A 68 -14.72 11.32 -2.83
C LEU A 68 -14.70 9.85 -3.21
N SER A 69 -14.84 8.95 -2.24
CA SER A 69 -14.71 7.50 -2.44
C SER A 69 -16.04 6.84 -2.81
N CYS A 70 -15.95 5.64 -3.37
CA CYS A 70 -17.08 4.72 -3.46
C CYS A 70 -17.11 3.88 -2.18
N PRO A 71 -18.13 4.05 -1.30
CA PRO A 71 -18.24 3.24 -0.09
C PRO A 71 -18.55 1.80 -0.45
N THR A 72 -18.01 0.86 0.35
CA THR A 72 -18.29 -0.56 0.23
C THR A 72 -18.75 -1.12 1.57
N TYR A 73 -19.65 -2.12 1.54
CA TYR A 73 -20.28 -2.64 2.76
C TYR A 73 -19.66 -3.94 3.26
N GLY A 74 -18.85 -4.58 2.44
CA GLY A 74 -18.18 -5.81 2.79
C GLY A 74 -17.11 -6.24 1.82
N MET A 75 -16.51 -7.37 2.17
CA MET A 75 -15.54 -8.09 1.36
C MET A 75 -16.12 -9.44 1.00
N ARG A 76 -16.33 -9.69 -0.28
CA ARG A 76 -16.80 -10.98 -0.80
C ARG A 76 -15.60 -11.82 -1.19
N LEU A 77 -15.45 -12.97 -0.56
CA LEU A 77 -14.39 -13.93 -0.83
C LEU A 77 -14.97 -15.09 -1.65
N ILE A 78 -14.49 -15.25 -2.88
CA ILE A 78 -14.94 -16.28 -3.80
C ILE A 78 -13.81 -17.30 -3.97
N SER A 79 -14.08 -18.56 -3.70
CA SER A 79 -13.13 -19.64 -3.90
C SER A 79 -13.33 -20.35 -5.24
N ARG A 80 -12.35 -21.18 -5.62
CA ARG A 80 -12.33 -21.90 -6.89
C ARG A 80 -13.52 -22.80 -7.13
N ASP A 81 -14.07 -23.42 -6.09
CA ASP A 81 -15.23 -24.33 -6.17
C ASP A 81 -16.58 -23.59 -6.23
N GLY A 82 -16.54 -22.25 -6.33
CA GLY A 82 -17.72 -21.40 -6.35
C GLY A 82 -18.29 -21.10 -4.97
N SER A 83 -17.68 -21.60 -3.89
CA SER A 83 -18.08 -21.18 -2.54
C SER A 83 -17.78 -19.71 -2.37
N ASP A 84 -18.73 -18.99 -1.79
CA ASP A 84 -18.60 -17.56 -1.56
C ASP A 84 -19.02 -17.21 -0.12
N VAL A 85 -18.42 -16.17 0.43
CA VAL A 85 -18.79 -15.59 1.71
C VAL A 85 -18.63 -14.08 1.69
N LEU A 86 -19.65 -13.39 2.17
CA LEU A 86 -19.58 -11.96 2.45
C LEU A 86 -19.24 -11.75 3.92
N VAL A 87 -18.15 -11.04 4.17
CA VAL A 87 -17.71 -10.58 5.50
C VAL A 87 -17.86 -9.07 5.58
N ARG A 88 -18.43 -8.58 6.68
CA ARG A 88 -18.64 -7.14 6.87
C ARG A 88 -17.33 -6.47 7.26
N ALA A 89 -16.92 -5.49 6.48
CA ALA A 89 -15.74 -4.70 6.77
C ALA A 89 -15.95 -3.26 6.34
N HIS A 90 -15.49 -2.33 7.16
CA HIS A 90 -15.51 -0.92 6.82
C HIS A 90 -14.46 -0.66 5.75
N SER A 91 -14.90 -0.34 4.54
CA SER A 91 -14.00 -0.15 3.40
C SER A 91 -14.58 0.83 2.38
N ALA A 92 -13.73 1.35 1.51
CA ALA A 92 -14.11 2.18 0.38
C ALA A 92 -13.08 2.05 -0.74
N CYS A 93 -13.40 2.52 -1.92
CA CYS A 93 -12.45 2.62 -3.02
C CYS A 93 -12.30 4.06 -3.49
N LEU A 94 -11.05 4.49 -3.61
CA LEU A 94 -10.71 5.78 -4.18
C LEU A 94 -9.47 5.63 -5.08
N PRO A 95 -9.59 5.89 -6.41
CA PRO A 95 -8.46 5.83 -7.31
C PRO A 95 -7.27 6.64 -6.82
N ARG A 96 -6.07 6.07 -6.92
CA ARG A 96 -4.82 6.71 -6.47
C ARG A 96 -4.58 8.07 -7.10
N LEU A 97 -5.10 8.32 -8.30
CA LEU A 97 -5.07 9.64 -8.92
C LEU A 97 -5.73 10.70 -8.01
N LYS A 98 -6.93 10.42 -7.51
CA LYS A 98 -7.71 11.32 -6.64
C LYS A 98 -7.16 11.32 -5.20
N LEU A 99 -6.83 10.13 -4.66
CA LEU A 99 -6.30 10.02 -3.29
C LEU A 99 -4.97 10.74 -3.12
N ASP A 100 -4.01 10.47 -4.02
CA ASP A 100 -2.66 11.05 -3.92
C ASP A 100 -2.71 12.57 -4.11
N GLU A 101 -3.57 13.08 -5.00
CA GLU A 101 -3.79 14.51 -5.17
C GLU A 101 -4.38 15.16 -3.91
N LEU A 102 -5.39 14.54 -3.29
CA LEU A 102 -5.99 15.04 -2.04
C LEU A 102 -4.94 15.09 -0.91
N LEU A 103 -4.15 14.03 -0.76
CA LEU A 103 -3.09 13.97 0.25
C LEU A 103 -2.02 15.03 0.01
N LEU A 104 -1.61 15.23 -1.24
CA LEU A 104 -0.63 16.25 -1.61
C LEU A 104 -1.17 17.67 -1.33
N ASN A 105 -2.39 17.98 -1.78
CA ASN A 105 -3.00 19.28 -1.53
C ASN A 105 -3.12 19.55 -0.03
N SER A 106 -3.48 18.54 0.76
CA SER A 106 -3.52 18.66 2.21
C SER A 106 -2.15 18.92 2.84
N ALA A 107 -1.08 18.31 2.31
CA ALA A 107 0.29 18.58 2.75
C ALA A 107 0.72 20.01 2.43
N ILE A 108 0.36 20.53 1.23
CA ILE A 108 0.62 21.91 0.81
C ILE A 108 -0.19 22.91 1.68
N GLU A 109 -1.47 22.66 1.91
CA GLU A 109 -2.34 23.42 2.80
C GLU A 109 -1.76 23.46 4.23
N GLY A 110 -1.12 22.37 4.66
CA GLY A 110 -0.43 22.26 5.95
C GLY A 110 0.91 23.00 6.03
N GLY A 111 1.42 23.57 4.93
CA GLY A 111 2.64 24.35 4.88
C GLY A 111 3.85 23.67 4.21
N ALA A 112 3.71 22.44 3.68
CA ALA A 112 4.79 21.80 2.92
C ALA A 112 4.99 22.48 1.57
N ARG A 113 6.23 22.68 1.16
CA ARG A 113 6.56 23.18 -0.17
C ARG A 113 6.72 22.01 -1.13
N PHE A 114 5.83 21.89 -2.10
CA PHE A 114 5.90 20.83 -3.14
C PHE A 114 6.77 21.27 -4.32
N LEU A 115 7.68 20.37 -4.73
CA LEU A 115 8.62 20.56 -5.83
C LEU A 115 8.49 19.40 -6.84
N PRO A 116 7.61 19.53 -7.85
CA PRO A 116 7.47 18.53 -8.89
C PRO A 116 8.65 18.50 -9.86
N GLY A 117 8.77 17.42 -10.62
CA GLY A 117 9.76 17.27 -11.70
C GLY A 117 11.20 17.06 -11.21
N HIS A 118 11.40 16.67 -9.93
CA HIS A 118 12.71 16.44 -9.33
C HIS A 118 12.96 14.93 -9.18
N ASP A 119 13.71 14.34 -10.11
CA ASP A 119 14.11 12.93 -10.02
C ASP A 119 15.33 12.78 -9.12
N PHE A 120 15.19 12.06 -8.03
CA PHE A 120 16.23 11.85 -7.02
C PHE A 120 17.43 11.09 -7.60
N THR A 121 18.62 11.67 -7.49
CA THR A 121 19.86 11.08 -8.00
C THR A 121 20.83 10.65 -6.90
N GLY A 122 20.80 11.28 -5.74
CA GLY A 122 21.70 10.93 -4.65
C GLY A 122 21.49 11.75 -3.39
N VAL A 123 22.13 11.29 -2.31
CA VAL A 123 22.19 12.00 -1.03
C VAL A 123 23.58 11.87 -0.43
N LEU A 124 24.13 12.99 0.01
CA LEU A 124 25.44 13.08 0.65
C LEU A 124 25.27 13.64 2.06
N ASP A 125 25.95 13.04 3.03
CA ASP A 125 26.07 13.57 4.39
C ASP A 125 27.29 14.49 4.41
N GLU A 126 27.08 15.81 4.56
CA GLU A 126 28.14 16.78 4.41
C GLU A 126 29.02 16.92 5.69
N ASP A 127 28.39 16.76 6.88
CA ASP A 127 29.10 16.99 8.16
C ASP A 127 28.45 16.29 9.36
N GLU A 128 27.75 15.16 9.11
CA GLU A 128 26.93 14.45 10.09
C GLU A 128 25.73 15.27 10.64
N LYS A 129 25.52 16.48 10.15
CA LYS A 129 24.42 17.38 10.57
C LYS A 129 23.47 17.70 9.42
N ILE A 130 24.02 17.91 8.23
CA ILE A 130 23.28 18.35 7.04
C ILE A 130 23.44 17.32 5.92
N TYR A 131 22.37 17.01 5.28
CA TYR A 131 22.34 16.26 4.02
C TYR A 131 22.21 17.21 2.85
N ARG A 132 23.01 17.00 1.80
CA ARG A 132 22.75 17.51 0.47
C ARG A 132 22.06 16.44 -0.34
N VAL A 133 20.84 16.73 -0.78
CA VAL A 133 20.03 15.84 -1.64
C VAL A 133 20.14 16.35 -3.07
N GLU A 134 20.45 15.44 -3.98
CA GLU A 134 20.69 15.74 -5.39
C GLU A 134 19.52 15.21 -6.26
N PHE A 135 19.16 16.01 -7.25
CA PHE A 135 18.07 15.75 -8.18
C PHE A 135 18.51 16.05 -9.63
N ASN A 136 17.84 15.36 -10.56
CA ASN A 136 17.79 15.78 -11.95
C ASN A 136 16.44 16.47 -12.18
N ARG A 137 16.45 17.69 -12.73
CA ARG A 137 15.26 18.43 -13.13
C ARG A 137 15.39 18.81 -14.59
N ASN A 138 14.63 18.13 -15.47
CA ASN A 138 14.65 18.38 -16.93
C ASN A 138 16.06 18.31 -17.57
N GLY A 139 16.92 17.40 -17.07
CA GLY A 139 18.30 17.24 -17.55
C GLY A 139 19.33 18.08 -16.80
N GLU A 140 18.92 19.01 -15.97
CA GLU A 140 19.80 19.85 -15.15
C GLU A 140 19.94 19.31 -13.73
N SER A 141 21.15 19.49 -13.16
CA SER A 141 21.41 19.16 -11.77
C SER A 141 20.80 20.19 -10.84
N ALA A 142 20.04 19.73 -9.85
CA ALA A 142 19.51 20.55 -8.77
C ALA A 142 19.87 19.93 -7.42
N SER A 143 19.97 20.75 -6.37
CA SER A 143 20.21 20.24 -5.02
C SER A 143 19.51 21.08 -3.96
N ALA A 144 19.19 20.44 -2.84
CA ALA A 144 18.67 21.09 -1.65
C ALA A 144 19.33 20.47 -0.40
N ARG A 145 19.29 21.20 0.70
CA ARG A 145 19.91 20.78 1.96
C ARG A 145 18.87 20.61 3.05
N ALA A 146 19.04 19.61 3.90
CA ALA A 146 18.20 19.43 5.07
C ALA A 146 18.93 18.69 6.19
N ARG A 147 18.43 18.88 7.40
CA ARG A 147 18.86 18.14 8.58
C ARG A 147 18.40 16.69 8.57
N TRP A 148 17.20 16.44 8.04
CA TRP A 148 16.54 15.14 7.96
C TRP A 148 16.09 14.84 6.54
N VAL A 149 16.20 13.57 6.14
CA VAL A 149 15.73 13.11 4.83
C VAL A 149 14.79 11.92 5.00
N LEU A 150 13.60 12.01 4.42
CA LEU A 150 12.65 10.90 4.35
C LEU A 150 12.57 10.35 2.93
N LEU A 151 12.86 9.06 2.76
CA LEU A 151 12.77 8.39 1.46
C LEU A 151 11.42 7.68 1.32
N ALA A 152 10.55 8.19 0.45
CA ALA A 152 9.18 7.73 0.19
C ALA A 152 8.95 7.30 -1.28
N THR A 153 9.98 6.76 -1.95
CA THR A 153 10.05 6.56 -3.41
C THR A 153 9.29 5.33 -3.92
N GLY A 154 8.59 4.61 -3.05
CA GLY A 154 7.86 3.40 -3.42
C GLY A 154 8.77 2.19 -3.70
N ALA A 155 8.27 1.20 -4.45
CA ALA A 155 8.92 -0.11 -4.59
C ALA A 155 10.20 -0.12 -5.43
N HIS A 156 10.46 0.92 -6.23
CA HIS A 156 11.56 0.90 -7.20
C HIS A 156 12.94 0.86 -6.51
N PRO A 157 13.83 -0.12 -6.85
CA PRO A 157 15.06 -0.35 -6.09
C PRO A 157 16.12 0.74 -6.28
N VAL A 158 16.15 1.42 -7.44
CA VAL A 158 17.23 2.38 -7.77
C VAL A 158 17.30 3.55 -6.81
N PRO A 159 16.23 4.28 -6.48
CA PRO A 159 16.30 5.36 -5.50
C PRO A 159 16.70 4.85 -4.10
N ILE A 160 16.25 3.65 -3.72
CA ILE A 160 16.59 3.04 -2.43
C ILE A 160 18.09 2.72 -2.34
N ALA A 161 18.67 2.23 -3.45
CA ALA A 161 20.10 1.97 -3.55
C ALA A 161 20.93 3.27 -3.51
N ARG A 162 20.51 4.30 -4.25
CA ARG A 162 21.14 5.63 -4.24
C ARG A 162 21.16 6.27 -2.84
N ALA A 163 20.12 6.02 -2.04
CA ALA A 163 20.05 6.44 -0.65
C ALA A 163 20.90 5.58 0.30
N GLY A 164 21.42 4.44 -0.16
CA GLY A 164 22.19 3.50 0.65
C GLY A 164 21.37 2.72 1.67
N LEU A 165 20.05 2.60 1.44
CA LEU A 165 19.13 1.83 2.29
C LEU A 165 18.87 0.42 1.75
N LEU A 166 19.16 0.13 0.48
CA LEU A 166 18.83 -1.13 -0.16
C LEU A 166 19.69 -2.29 0.37
N LEU A 167 19.04 -3.36 0.81
CA LEU A 167 19.69 -4.65 1.17
C LEU A 167 19.44 -5.71 0.11
N ARG A 168 18.25 -5.69 -0.55
CA ARG A 168 17.87 -6.63 -1.60
C ARG A 168 17.02 -5.92 -2.66
N ALA A 169 17.45 -5.98 -3.92
CA ALA A 169 16.77 -5.32 -5.03
C ALA A 169 15.44 -5.97 -5.41
N GLU A 170 15.30 -7.27 -5.21
CA GLU A 170 14.15 -8.05 -5.64
C GLU A 170 12.89 -7.68 -4.88
N CYS A 171 11.81 -7.36 -5.62
CA CYS A 171 10.47 -7.25 -5.07
C CYS A 171 9.85 -8.65 -4.93
N ARG A 172 9.10 -8.89 -3.86
CA ARG A 172 8.51 -10.20 -3.55
C ARG A 172 7.12 -10.41 -4.14
N SER A 173 6.53 -9.38 -4.72
CA SER A 173 5.16 -9.44 -5.22
C SER A 173 5.02 -8.58 -6.48
N PHE A 174 4.01 -8.90 -7.27
CA PHE A 174 3.70 -8.17 -8.50
C PHE A 174 2.20 -8.18 -8.74
N ALA A 175 1.65 -7.09 -9.24
CA ALA A 175 0.23 -6.98 -9.52
C ALA A 175 -0.01 -6.28 -10.87
N VAL A 176 -1.12 -6.65 -11.54
CA VAL A 176 -1.63 -5.95 -12.72
C VAL A 176 -3.08 -5.57 -12.50
N ARG A 177 -3.47 -4.41 -13.05
CA ARG A 177 -4.86 -3.94 -12.97
C ARG A 177 -5.28 -3.19 -14.23
N GLN A 178 -6.58 -3.13 -14.46
CA GLN A 178 -7.25 -2.35 -15.50
C GLN A 178 -8.46 -1.65 -14.91
N TYR A 179 -8.83 -0.49 -15.45
CA TYR A 179 -10.09 0.17 -15.12
C TYR A 179 -11.13 -0.08 -16.21
N VAL A 180 -12.34 -0.42 -15.77
CA VAL A 180 -13.50 -0.68 -16.64
C VAL A 180 -14.70 0.09 -16.10
N ARG A 181 -15.33 0.94 -16.92
CA ARG A 181 -16.59 1.60 -16.55
C ARG A 181 -17.76 0.71 -16.91
N ASN A 182 -18.69 0.51 -15.97
CA ASN A 182 -19.91 -0.24 -16.20
C ASN A 182 -21.05 0.29 -15.34
N GLU A 183 -21.87 1.16 -15.91
CA GLU A 183 -23.00 1.82 -15.26
C GLU A 183 -24.07 0.84 -14.78
N ARG A 184 -24.28 -0.26 -15.53
CA ARG A 184 -25.29 -1.26 -15.19
C ARG A 184 -24.89 -2.04 -13.94
N LEU A 185 -23.66 -2.51 -13.91
CA LEU A 185 -23.15 -3.31 -12.79
C LEU A 185 -23.03 -2.45 -11.52
N ALA A 186 -22.62 -1.20 -11.64
CA ALA A 186 -22.40 -0.30 -10.51
C ALA A 186 -23.66 -0.04 -9.67
N LYS A 187 -24.88 -0.15 -10.26
CA LYS A 187 -26.15 0.10 -9.54
C LYS A 187 -26.36 -0.83 -8.33
N ASN A 188 -25.83 -2.05 -8.39
CA ASN A 188 -26.07 -3.09 -7.37
C ASN A 188 -24.76 -3.71 -6.84
N PHE A 189 -23.60 -3.08 -7.09
CA PHE A 189 -22.31 -3.64 -6.72
C PHE A 189 -21.66 -2.79 -5.64
N ASN A 190 -21.66 -3.31 -4.40
CA ASN A 190 -21.26 -2.56 -3.22
C ASN A 190 -20.20 -3.28 -2.36
N ASP A 191 -19.55 -4.31 -2.90
CA ASP A 191 -18.59 -5.12 -2.16
C ASP A 191 -17.20 -5.09 -2.80
N LEU A 192 -16.15 -5.22 -2.00
CA LEU A 192 -14.83 -5.58 -2.49
C LEU A 192 -14.82 -7.09 -2.80
N VAL A 193 -14.70 -7.48 -4.06
CA VAL A 193 -14.65 -8.89 -4.43
C VAL A 193 -13.22 -9.37 -4.57
N PHE A 194 -12.89 -10.43 -3.82
CA PHE A 194 -11.62 -11.16 -3.89
C PHE A 194 -11.87 -12.57 -4.42
N VAL A 195 -11.07 -13.02 -5.36
CA VAL A 195 -11.23 -14.31 -6.03
C VAL A 195 -9.97 -15.14 -5.92
N PHE A 196 -10.10 -16.32 -5.33
CA PHE A 196 -9.02 -17.29 -5.21
C PHE A 196 -9.21 -18.39 -6.26
N ASP A 197 -8.48 -18.32 -7.36
CA ASP A 197 -8.57 -19.27 -8.48
C ASP A 197 -7.20 -19.83 -8.87
N THR A 198 -7.20 -21.02 -9.48
CA THR A 198 -5.97 -21.69 -9.93
C THR A 198 -5.24 -21.01 -11.09
N THR A 199 -5.91 -20.10 -11.79
CA THR A 199 -5.25 -19.26 -12.80
C THR A 199 -4.31 -18.24 -12.15
N ILE A 200 -4.49 -17.97 -10.84
CA ILE A 200 -3.70 -17.02 -10.05
C ILE A 200 -2.95 -17.79 -8.96
N LYS A 201 -1.97 -18.60 -9.36
CA LYS A 201 -1.17 -19.36 -8.41
C LYS A 201 -0.34 -18.45 -7.51
N GLY A 202 -0.50 -18.59 -6.21
CA GLY A 202 0.22 -17.78 -5.22
C GLY A 202 -0.30 -16.35 -5.07
N GLY A 203 -1.60 -16.14 -5.28
CA GLY A 203 -2.21 -14.84 -5.15
C GLY A 203 -3.74 -14.86 -5.25
N TYR A 204 -4.31 -13.74 -5.63
CA TYR A 204 -5.75 -13.58 -5.83
C TYR A 204 -6.06 -12.57 -6.94
N GLY A 205 -7.29 -12.65 -7.47
CA GLY A 205 -7.87 -11.61 -8.31
C GLY A 205 -8.83 -10.73 -7.53
N TRP A 206 -9.12 -9.56 -8.05
CA TRP A 206 -10.08 -8.65 -7.44
C TRP A 206 -10.95 -7.94 -8.47
N ILE A 207 -12.16 -7.55 -8.02
CA ILE A 207 -13.05 -6.60 -8.69
C ILE A 207 -13.54 -5.64 -7.62
N PHE A 208 -13.11 -4.39 -7.67
CA PHE A 208 -13.45 -3.37 -6.70
C PHE A 208 -14.23 -2.23 -7.36
N PRO A 209 -15.37 -1.82 -6.81
CA PRO A 209 -16.13 -0.69 -7.33
C PRO A 209 -15.42 0.61 -7.00
N GLY A 210 -15.46 1.57 -7.89
CA GLY A 210 -14.93 2.91 -7.66
C GLY A 210 -15.94 3.99 -8.00
N PRO A 211 -15.60 5.27 -7.76
CA PRO A 211 -16.45 6.38 -8.16
C PRO A 211 -16.71 6.37 -9.66
N ASP A 212 -17.80 7.02 -10.07
CA ASP A 212 -18.15 7.23 -11.48
C ASP A 212 -18.38 5.92 -12.26
N ALA A 213 -18.90 4.88 -11.56
CA ALA A 213 -19.11 3.53 -12.10
C ALA A 213 -17.86 2.86 -12.68
N VAL A 214 -16.66 3.28 -12.26
CA VAL A 214 -15.37 2.74 -12.72
C VAL A 214 -14.88 1.66 -11.76
N PHE A 215 -14.79 0.45 -12.26
CA PHE A 215 -14.27 -0.71 -11.53
C PHE A 215 -12.76 -0.84 -11.71
N ASN A 216 -12.07 -1.17 -10.62
CA ASN A 216 -10.69 -1.63 -10.64
C ASN A 216 -10.68 -3.16 -10.65
N ILE A 217 -10.27 -3.77 -11.75
CA ILE A 217 -10.15 -5.22 -11.89
C ILE A 217 -8.69 -5.61 -12.06
N GLY A 218 -8.22 -6.62 -11.31
CA GLY A 218 -6.82 -7.01 -11.39
C GLY A 218 -6.51 -8.35 -10.75
N ILE A 219 -5.24 -8.71 -10.80
CA ILE A 219 -4.65 -9.89 -10.15
C ILE A 219 -3.32 -9.53 -9.51
N GLY A 220 -3.01 -10.19 -8.38
CA GLY A 220 -1.75 -10.05 -7.68
C GLY A 220 -1.12 -11.40 -7.33
N PHE A 221 0.21 -11.45 -7.35
CA PHE A 221 1.02 -12.60 -6.98
C PHE A 221 1.96 -12.21 -5.83
N PHE A 222 2.09 -13.07 -4.85
CA PHE A 222 2.85 -12.82 -3.63
C PHE A 222 3.98 -13.84 -3.44
N GLY A 223 4.96 -13.47 -2.64
CA GLY A 223 6.13 -14.32 -2.37
C GLY A 223 6.92 -14.65 -3.63
N SER A 224 7.36 -15.90 -3.79
CA SER A 224 8.09 -16.36 -4.97
C SER A 224 7.21 -16.69 -6.18
N ALA A 225 5.89 -16.72 -6.00
CA ALA A 225 4.95 -17.14 -7.04
C ALA A 225 4.97 -16.23 -8.28
N HIS A 226 5.28 -14.94 -8.13
CA HIS A 226 5.36 -14.01 -9.26
C HIS A 226 6.39 -14.42 -10.33
N LYS A 227 7.44 -15.16 -9.96
CA LYS A 227 8.50 -15.62 -10.89
C LYS A 227 8.02 -16.66 -11.89
N HIS A 228 6.96 -17.40 -11.55
CA HIS A 228 6.45 -18.53 -12.33
C HIS A 228 5.13 -18.21 -13.03
N ASN A 229 4.68 -16.95 -12.96
CA ASN A 229 3.44 -16.51 -13.55
C ASN A 229 3.70 -15.52 -14.68
N ASN A 230 2.85 -15.57 -15.72
CA ASN A 230 2.77 -14.53 -16.73
C ASN A 230 1.55 -13.63 -16.40
N PRO A 231 1.78 -12.41 -15.87
CA PRO A 231 0.69 -11.58 -15.35
C PRO A 231 -0.39 -11.27 -16.39
N ARG A 232 0.01 -11.00 -17.65
CA ARG A 232 -0.94 -10.69 -18.72
C ARG A 232 -1.80 -11.91 -19.05
N ARG A 233 -1.19 -13.07 -19.31
CA ARG A 233 -1.90 -14.32 -19.62
C ARG A 233 -2.82 -14.75 -18.48
N ASN A 234 -2.34 -14.66 -17.24
CA ASN A 234 -3.15 -15.02 -16.06
C ASN A 234 -4.33 -14.07 -15.89
N TYR A 235 -4.15 -12.77 -16.17
CA TYR A 235 -5.23 -11.78 -16.16
C TYR A 235 -6.28 -12.07 -17.23
N GLU A 236 -5.88 -12.36 -18.46
CA GLU A 236 -6.78 -12.74 -19.56
C GLU A 236 -7.58 -14.02 -19.22
N GLN A 237 -6.91 -15.02 -18.62
CA GLN A 237 -7.57 -16.24 -18.16
C GLN A 237 -8.55 -15.98 -17.00
N PHE A 238 -8.20 -15.09 -16.08
CA PHE A 238 -9.06 -14.66 -14.98
C PHE A 238 -10.37 -14.04 -15.49
N ILE A 239 -10.27 -13.09 -16.44
CA ILE A 239 -11.46 -12.51 -17.07
C ILE A 239 -12.28 -13.56 -17.81
N ALA A 240 -11.64 -14.42 -18.58
CA ALA A 240 -12.34 -15.41 -19.39
C ALA A 240 -13.09 -16.48 -18.57
N LYS A 241 -12.69 -16.72 -17.31
CA LYS A 241 -13.26 -17.77 -16.47
C LYS A 241 -14.26 -17.30 -15.41
N LEU A 242 -14.08 -16.08 -14.90
CA LEU A 242 -14.93 -15.56 -13.84
C LEU A 242 -16.20 -14.94 -14.41
N PRO A 243 -17.41 -15.50 -14.11
CA PRO A 243 -18.66 -14.97 -14.66
C PRO A 243 -18.86 -13.48 -14.37
N LEU A 244 -18.53 -13.03 -13.18
CA LEU A 244 -18.60 -11.62 -12.79
C LEU A 244 -17.67 -10.71 -13.61
N ALA A 245 -16.45 -11.19 -13.91
CA ALA A 245 -15.52 -10.44 -14.77
C ALA A 245 -16.02 -10.40 -16.21
N GLN A 246 -16.60 -11.51 -16.72
CA GLN A 246 -17.22 -11.53 -18.04
C GLN A 246 -18.40 -10.55 -18.12
N GLU A 247 -19.24 -10.48 -17.07
CA GLU A 247 -20.33 -9.52 -16.99
C GLU A 247 -19.82 -8.07 -16.97
N LEU A 248 -18.79 -7.80 -16.18
CA LEU A 248 -18.16 -6.48 -16.14
C LEU A 248 -17.62 -6.06 -17.51
N MET A 249 -16.98 -6.98 -18.22
CA MET A 249 -16.35 -6.69 -19.52
C MET A 249 -17.36 -6.62 -20.68
N ARG A 250 -18.46 -7.40 -20.65
CA ARG A 250 -19.45 -7.49 -21.74
C ARG A 250 -20.10 -6.16 -22.05
N ASP A 251 -20.52 -5.45 -21.00
CA ASP A 251 -21.23 -4.18 -21.11
C ASP A 251 -20.37 -3.01 -20.63
N GLY A 252 -19.07 -3.26 -20.42
CA GLY A 252 -18.13 -2.31 -19.88
C GLY A 252 -17.26 -1.64 -20.92
N GLU A 253 -16.93 -0.39 -20.67
CA GLU A 253 -15.93 0.39 -21.42
C GLU A 253 -14.56 0.28 -20.72
N ILE A 254 -13.53 -0.17 -21.43
CA ILE A 254 -12.17 -0.16 -20.93
C ILE A 254 -11.65 1.29 -20.90
N VAL A 255 -11.47 1.85 -19.71
CA VAL A 255 -11.03 3.26 -19.54
C VAL A 255 -9.53 3.39 -19.20
N SER A 256 -8.80 2.30 -19.07
CA SER A 256 -7.34 2.32 -18.96
C SER A 256 -6.69 1.09 -19.58
N PRO A 257 -5.43 1.17 -20.05
CA PRO A 257 -4.68 -0.02 -20.41
C PRO A 257 -4.40 -0.89 -19.18
N LEU A 258 -4.09 -2.19 -19.40
CA LEU A 258 -3.57 -3.08 -18.36
C LEU A 258 -2.19 -2.57 -17.92
N LYS A 259 -2.07 -2.20 -16.63
CA LYS A 259 -0.83 -1.70 -16.01
C LYS A 259 -0.38 -2.62 -14.90
N GLY A 260 0.92 -2.85 -14.81
CA GLY A 260 1.54 -3.67 -13.76
C GLY A 260 2.56 -2.90 -12.93
N ALA A 261 2.77 -3.34 -11.70
CA ALA A 261 3.79 -2.81 -10.82
C ALA A 261 4.30 -3.87 -9.85
N PRO A 262 5.61 -3.83 -9.51
CA PRO A 262 6.15 -4.59 -8.40
C PRO A 262 5.68 -4.03 -7.07
N LEU A 263 5.61 -4.90 -6.04
CA LEU A 263 5.34 -4.51 -4.66
C LEU A 263 6.47 -5.00 -3.75
N ARG A 264 6.90 -4.13 -2.85
CA ARG A 264 7.77 -4.48 -1.73
C ARG A 264 6.92 -4.76 -0.50
N THR A 265 7.03 -5.98 0.02
CA THR A 265 6.18 -6.45 1.11
C THR A 265 7.01 -6.97 2.28
N GLY A 266 6.40 -6.98 3.48
CA GLY A 266 6.91 -7.69 4.64
C GLY A 266 8.00 -6.97 5.41
N LEU A 267 8.10 -5.63 5.35
CA LEU A 267 9.12 -4.81 6.04
C LEU A 267 10.54 -5.39 5.86
N SER A 268 10.90 -5.76 4.64
CA SER A 268 12.12 -6.50 4.37
C SER A 268 12.86 -6.02 3.12
N GLY A 269 14.17 -6.28 3.08
CA GLY A 269 15.02 -5.96 1.92
C GLY A 269 15.51 -4.52 1.89
N THR A 270 15.23 -3.73 2.94
CA THR A 270 15.68 -2.33 3.08
C THR A 270 15.98 -2.04 4.55
N ARG A 271 16.99 -1.25 4.81
CA ARG A 271 17.22 -0.66 6.13
C ARG A 271 16.20 0.43 6.38
N PHE A 272 15.68 0.54 7.59
CA PHE A 272 14.73 1.59 7.95
C PHE A 272 15.42 2.93 8.13
N VAL A 273 16.69 2.93 8.59
CA VAL A 273 17.44 4.12 8.96
C VAL A 273 18.89 4.01 8.53
N LYS A 274 19.47 5.17 8.14
CA LYS A 274 20.90 5.38 7.96
C LYS A 274 21.23 6.82 8.40
N GLY A 275 21.76 6.99 9.62
CA GLY A 275 21.96 8.30 10.20
C GLY A 275 20.66 9.08 10.38
N GLY A 276 20.54 10.23 9.77
CA GLY A 276 19.31 11.06 9.73
C GLY A 276 18.44 10.84 8.49
N LEU A 277 18.73 9.81 7.70
CA LEU A 277 17.92 9.39 6.56
C LEU A 277 17.03 8.22 6.96
N LEU A 278 15.71 8.36 6.83
CA LEU A 278 14.71 7.37 7.19
C LEU A 278 13.94 6.93 5.93
N GLY A 279 13.80 5.62 5.72
CA GLY A 279 12.92 5.06 4.70
C GLY A 279 11.48 4.95 5.23
N ILE A 280 10.48 5.27 4.40
CA ILE A 280 9.06 5.20 4.76
C ILE A 280 8.22 4.63 3.61
N GLY A 281 7.09 4.02 3.94
CA GLY A 281 6.17 3.47 2.95
C GLY A 281 6.71 2.24 2.22
N GLU A 282 6.33 2.09 0.97
CA GLU A 282 6.65 0.89 0.20
C GLU A 282 8.15 0.71 -0.07
N CYS A 283 8.98 1.76 0.02
CA CYS A 283 10.43 1.61 -0.14
C CYS A 283 11.07 0.75 0.95
N ILE A 284 10.47 0.68 2.14
CA ILE A 284 10.88 -0.23 3.23
C ILE A 284 10.03 -1.51 3.30
N GLY A 285 9.16 -1.74 2.32
CA GLY A 285 8.29 -2.90 2.29
C GLY A 285 7.06 -2.79 3.19
N ALA A 286 6.57 -1.57 3.47
CA ALA A 286 5.39 -1.32 4.29
C ALA A 286 4.09 -1.65 3.53
N THR A 287 4.04 -2.86 2.97
CA THR A 287 2.85 -3.47 2.36
C THR A 287 2.73 -4.87 2.96
N PHE A 288 1.54 -5.22 3.46
CA PHE A 288 1.34 -6.54 4.03
C PHE A 288 1.53 -7.62 2.97
N PRO A 289 2.33 -8.66 3.27
CA PRO A 289 2.27 -9.91 2.53
C PRO A 289 0.85 -10.47 2.61
N LEU A 290 0.48 -11.39 1.76
CA LEU A 290 -0.84 -12.02 1.70
C LEU A 290 -1.95 -11.10 1.18
N THR A 291 -2.18 -9.93 1.79
CA THR A 291 -3.31 -9.06 1.43
C THR A 291 -2.96 -7.98 0.42
N GLY A 292 -1.68 -7.57 0.33
CA GLY A 292 -1.23 -6.50 -0.54
C GLY A 292 -1.63 -5.10 -0.06
N GLU A 293 -2.12 -4.97 1.16
CA GLU A 293 -2.48 -3.71 1.78
C GLU A 293 -1.26 -2.87 2.06
N GLY A 294 -1.23 -1.65 1.54
CA GLY A 294 -0.05 -0.80 1.65
C GLY A 294 -0.34 0.68 1.78
N ILE A 295 -1.55 1.17 1.46
CA ILE A 295 -1.88 2.60 1.53
C ILE A 295 -1.85 3.09 2.98
N GLY A 296 -2.55 2.40 3.88
CA GLY A 296 -2.59 2.71 5.30
C GLY A 296 -1.23 2.61 5.96
N LYS A 297 -0.51 1.51 5.71
CA LYS A 297 0.84 1.30 6.25
C LYS A 297 1.86 2.30 5.70
N ALA A 298 1.70 2.74 4.45
CA ALA A 298 2.54 3.80 3.92
C ALA A 298 2.32 5.12 4.68
N MET A 299 1.08 5.54 4.90
CA MET A 299 0.77 6.73 5.69
C MET A 299 1.25 6.57 7.14
N GLU A 300 0.97 5.43 7.77
CA GLU A 300 1.39 5.14 9.14
C GLU A 300 2.90 5.27 9.34
N THR A 301 3.70 4.64 8.48
CA THR A 301 5.17 4.76 8.58
C THR A 301 5.67 6.18 8.33
N GLY A 302 4.98 6.96 7.47
CA GLY A 302 5.25 8.37 7.28
C GLY A 302 4.97 9.20 8.54
N ILE A 303 3.83 8.96 9.19
CA ILE A 303 3.46 9.60 10.47
C ILE A 303 4.47 9.25 11.56
N LEU A 304 4.81 7.97 11.72
CA LEU A 304 5.76 7.50 12.74
C LEU A 304 7.16 8.10 12.57
N ALA A 305 7.63 8.25 11.32
CA ALA A 305 8.91 8.92 11.05
C ALA A 305 8.85 10.41 11.39
N ALA A 306 7.74 11.07 11.04
CA ALA A 306 7.53 12.47 11.37
C ALA A 306 7.48 12.70 12.89
N GLU A 307 6.72 11.88 13.63
CA GLU A 307 6.64 11.93 15.09
C GLU A 307 8.00 11.71 15.75
N ALA A 308 8.80 10.74 15.26
CA ALA A 308 10.16 10.50 15.77
C ALA A 308 11.05 11.74 15.60
N ILE A 309 10.97 12.44 14.47
CA ILE A 309 11.69 13.69 14.22
C ILE A 309 11.18 14.77 15.18
N ILE A 310 9.88 15.03 15.23
CA ILE A 310 9.28 16.08 16.06
C ILE A 310 9.69 15.93 17.54
N ILE A 311 9.62 14.71 18.08
CA ILE A 311 9.87 14.45 19.50
C ILE A 311 11.37 14.45 19.83
N LYS A 312 12.24 13.97 18.92
CA LYS A 312 13.65 13.69 19.22
C LYS A 312 14.67 14.54 18.44
N GLN A 313 14.24 15.49 17.60
CA GLN A 313 15.16 16.27 16.77
C GLN A 313 16.28 17.00 17.55
N TYR A 314 15.98 17.45 18.75
CA TYR A 314 16.97 18.15 19.61
C TYR A 314 17.93 17.19 20.33
N SER A 315 17.59 15.89 20.39
CA SER A 315 18.46 14.84 20.96
C SER A 315 19.41 14.21 19.92
N GLY A 316 19.38 14.71 18.67
CA GLY A 316 20.28 14.31 17.61
C GLY A 316 19.83 13.07 16.81
N ARG A 317 20.56 12.77 15.73
CA ARG A 317 20.25 11.67 14.79
C ARG A 317 20.10 10.30 15.44
N PRO A 318 20.96 9.88 16.40
CA PRO A 318 20.82 8.57 17.04
C PRO A 318 19.50 8.41 17.79
N ALA A 319 19.01 9.46 18.44
CA ALA A 319 17.75 9.40 19.20
C ALA A 319 16.53 9.28 18.29
N VAL A 320 16.51 10.00 17.17
CA VAL A 320 15.46 9.88 16.14
C VAL A 320 15.49 8.50 15.51
N ALA A 321 16.68 8.03 15.11
CA ALA A 321 16.88 6.70 14.54
C ALA A 321 16.35 5.59 15.47
N GLN A 322 16.69 5.67 16.76
CA GLN A 322 16.23 4.71 17.76
C GLN A 322 14.71 4.76 17.94
N ALA A 323 14.12 5.97 18.02
CA ALA A 323 12.68 6.13 18.17
C ALA A 323 11.92 5.52 16.98
N TYR A 324 12.34 5.85 15.75
CA TYR A 324 11.73 5.30 14.55
C TYR A 324 11.92 3.78 14.42
N THR A 325 13.12 3.26 14.70
CA THR A 325 13.38 1.81 14.67
C THR A 325 12.47 1.07 15.63
N ARG A 326 12.28 1.56 16.87
CA ARG A 326 11.33 0.96 17.82
C ARG A 326 9.91 0.91 17.29
N SER A 327 9.46 1.96 16.59
CA SER A 327 8.14 1.95 15.97
C SER A 327 8.05 0.88 14.87
N MET A 328 9.10 0.71 14.07
CA MET A 328 9.13 -0.33 13.03
C MET A 328 9.19 -1.74 13.64
N ASP A 329 9.96 -1.93 14.71
CA ASP A 329 10.04 -3.21 15.43
C ASP A 329 8.67 -3.60 16.04
N ALA A 330 7.88 -2.63 16.49
CA ALA A 330 6.52 -2.86 16.97
C ALA A 330 5.54 -3.33 15.88
N LEU A 331 5.77 -2.93 14.64
CA LEU A 331 4.97 -3.37 13.49
C LEU A 331 5.37 -4.76 12.97
N GLN A 332 6.63 -5.15 13.11
CA GLN A 332 7.19 -6.38 12.52
C GLN A 332 6.41 -7.66 12.85
N PRO A 333 5.96 -7.93 14.10
CA PRO A 333 5.25 -9.18 14.40
C PRO A 333 4.02 -9.40 13.51
N LYS A 334 3.22 -8.37 13.26
CA LYS A 334 2.04 -8.45 12.39
C LYS A 334 2.44 -8.79 10.94
N PHE A 335 3.48 -8.14 10.41
CA PHE A 335 4.00 -8.44 9.07
C PHE A 335 4.53 -9.87 8.95
N GLU A 336 5.19 -10.40 9.98
CA GLU A 336 5.68 -11.78 10.02
C GLU A 336 4.55 -12.81 10.01
N ILE A 337 3.44 -12.54 10.71
CA ILE A 337 2.26 -13.40 10.68
C ILE A 337 1.69 -13.48 9.26
N TYR A 338 1.47 -12.33 8.61
CA TYR A 338 0.98 -12.30 7.23
C TYR A 338 1.96 -12.96 6.26
N ARG A 339 3.28 -12.79 6.44
CA ARG A 339 4.30 -13.47 5.63
C ARG A 339 4.26 -14.99 5.79
N LYS A 340 4.08 -15.48 7.00
CA LYS A 340 3.91 -16.91 7.25
C LYS A 340 2.61 -17.43 6.65
N ALA A 341 1.53 -16.65 6.66
CA ALA A 341 0.24 -17.02 6.08
C ALA A 341 0.20 -17.00 4.54
N GLU A 342 1.22 -16.47 3.85
CA GLU A 342 1.33 -16.55 2.37
C GLU A 342 1.22 -17.99 1.83
N PHE A 343 1.51 -19.02 2.64
CA PHE A 343 1.36 -20.42 2.21
C PHE A 343 -0.05 -20.76 1.78
N LEU A 344 -1.07 -20.07 2.32
CA LEU A 344 -2.48 -20.29 1.97
C LEU A 344 -2.73 -20.16 0.46
N PHE A 345 -2.03 -19.22 -0.19
CA PHE A 345 -2.17 -19.02 -1.64
C PHE A 345 -1.52 -20.15 -2.47
N ASN A 346 -0.57 -20.88 -1.89
CA ASN A 346 0.08 -21.99 -2.57
C ASN A 346 -0.74 -23.30 -2.45
N TRP A 347 -1.77 -23.29 -1.59
CA TRP A 347 -2.62 -24.45 -1.33
C TRP A 347 -4.10 -24.11 -1.57
N PRO A 348 -4.57 -24.07 -2.84
CA PRO A 348 -5.94 -23.68 -3.19
C PRO A 348 -7.01 -24.50 -2.46
N TYR A 349 -6.72 -25.77 -2.15
CA TYR A 349 -7.60 -26.60 -1.36
C TYR A 349 -7.87 -26.03 0.06
N LEU A 350 -6.84 -25.51 0.71
CA LEU A 350 -6.98 -24.89 2.03
C LEU A 350 -7.80 -23.59 1.94
N THR A 351 -7.56 -22.79 0.93
CA THR A 351 -8.32 -21.56 0.70
C THR A 351 -9.81 -21.87 0.45
N ASN A 352 -10.10 -22.88 -0.39
CA ASN A 352 -11.48 -23.33 -0.63
C ASN A 352 -12.17 -23.80 0.66
N LYS A 353 -11.46 -24.63 1.45
CA LYS A 353 -11.98 -25.11 2.75
C LYS A 353 -12.22 -23.95 3.72
N LEU A 354 -11.32 -22.97 3.76
CA LEU A 354 -11.47 -21.78 4.62
C LEU A 354 -12.72 -20.99 4.23
N VAL A 355 -12.87 -20.63 2.94
CA VAL A 355 -14.03 -19.88 2.44
C VAL A 355 -15.32 -20.66 2.73
N LYS A 356 -15.36 -21.95 2.42
CA LYS A 356 -16.51 -22.81 2.65
C LYS A 356 -16.86 -22.96 4.15
N HIS A 357 -15.86 -23.08 5.01
CA HIS A 357 -16.09 -23.13 6.46
C HIS A 357 -16.64 -21.79 6.97
N THR A 358 -16.06 -20.68 6.54
CA THR A 358 -16.49 -19.32 6.89
C THR A 358 -17.92 -19.04 6.41
N SER A 359 -18.31 -19.54 5.22
CA SER A 359 -19.67 -19.36 4.70
C SER A 359 -20.75 -20.10 5.51
N LYS A 360 -20.39 -21.22 6.16
CA LYS A 360 -21.31 -22.08 6.90
C LYS A 360 -21.30 -21.90 8.41
N ASN A 361 -20.30 -21.19 8.96
CA ASN A 361 -20.08 -21.05 10.39
C ASN A 361 -20.02 -19.58 10.78
N GLU A 362 -20.98 -19.14 11.60
CA GLU A 362 -21.10 -17.74 12.04
C GLU A 362 -19.89 -17.30 12.88
N ASP A 363 -19.41 -18.14 13.80
CA ASP A 363 -18.24 -17.81 14.64
C ASP A 363 -16.98 -17.65 13.78
N ALA A 364 -16.83 -18.47 12.73
CA ALA A 364 -15.72 -18.33 11.79
C ALA A 364 -15.84 -17.05 10.98
N ARG A 365 -17.05 -16.71 10.53
CA ARG A 365 -17.32 -15.46 9.81
C ARG A 365 -17.01 -14.24 10.67
N GLN A 366 -17.48 -14.21 11.90
CA GLN A 366 -17.20 -13.14 12.84
C GLN A 366 -15.70 -12.95 13.07
N LYS A 367 -14.91 -14.02 13.23
CA LYS A 367 -13.45 -13.93 13.37
C LYS A 367 -12.75 -13.35 12.14
N VAL A 368 -13.24 -13.70 10.96
CA VAL A 368 -12.72 -13.12 9.70
C VAL A 368 -13.12 -11.65 9.60
N GLU A 369 -14.33 -11.27 10.00
CA GLU A 369 -14.77 -9.87 10.08
C GLU A 369 -13.93 -9.06 11.07
N GLU A 370 -13.65 -9.61 12.25
CA GLU A 370 -12.77 -8.97 13.24
C GLU A 370 -11.35 -8.75 12.69
N LEU A 371 -10.83 -9.73 11.94
CA LEU A 371 -9.52 -9.61 11.29
C LEU A 371 -9.49 -8.47 10.27
N PHE A 372 -10.45 -8.45 9.34
CA PHE A 372 -10.52 -7.41 8.32
C PHE A 372 -10.83 -6.03 8.89
N ASN A 373 -11.48 -5.95 10.04
CA ASN A 373 -11.72 -4.71 10.78
C ASN A 373 -10.59 -4.36 11.78
N GLU A 374 -9.46 -5.06 11.73
CA GLU A 374 -8.29 -4.88 12.61
C GLU A 374 -8.59 -5.01 14.12
N LYS A 375 -9.65 -5.72 14.49
CA LYS A 375 -10.09 -5.94 15.88
C LYS A 375 -9.48 -7.20 16.51
N SER A 376 -8.86 -8.07 15.72
CA SER A 376 -8.24 -9.31 16.20
C SER A 376 -6.84 -9.52 15.62
N ASP A 377 -6.02 -10.32 16.35
CA ASP A 377 -4.68 -10.69 15.90
C ASP A 377 -4.76 -11.72 14.77
N PRO A 378 -4.08 -11.51 13.62
CA PRO A 378 -4.04 -12.46 12.51
C PRO A 378 -3.36 -13.79 12.87
N GLY A 379 -2.73 -13.92 14.03
CA GLY A 379 -2.03 -15.15 14.49
C GLY A 379 -2.91 -16.39 14.49
N PHE A 380 -4.24 -16.25 14.58
CA PHE A 380 -5.15 -17.39 14.47
C PHE A 380 -5.05 -18.11 13.11
N LEU A 381 -4.62 -17.42 12.04
CA LEU A 381 -4.39 -18.03 10.73
C LEU A 381 -3.27 -19.08 10.74
N LEU A 382 -2.41 -19.06 11.76
CA LEU A 382 -1.27 -19.97 11.90
C LEU A 382 -1.50 -21.09 12.93
N THR A 383 -2.67 -21.16 13.59
CA THR A 383 -2.91 -22.13 14.67
C THR A 383 -3.39 -23.50 14.15
N LEU A 384 -2.53 -24.53 14.27
CA LEU A 384 -2.79 -25.92 13.87
C LEU A 384 -4.13 -26.52 14.37
N PRO A 385 -4.55 -26.34 15.65
CA PRO A 385 -5.82 -26.90 16.12
C PRO A 385 -7.06 -26.36 15.38
N LYS A 386 -6.99 -25.11 14.90
CA LYS A 386 -8.09 -24.52 14.12
C LYS A 386 -8.10 -25.05 12.68
N TRP A 387 -6.93 -25.26 12.08
CA TRP A 387 -6.81 -25.88 10.75
C TRP A 387 -7.32 -27.32 10.76
N MET A 388 -7.03 -28.10 11.82
CA MET A 388 -7.56 -29.45 11.95
C MET A 388 -9.10 -29.46 11.96
N LYS A 389 -9.75 -28.54 12.69
CA LYS A 389 -11.21 -28.41 12.63
C LYS A 389 -11.74 -28.05 11.23
N ILE A 390 -11.04 -27.21 10.48
CA ILE A 390 -11.40 -26.82 9.11
C ILE A 390 -11.17 -27.96 8.10
N LEU A 391 -10.15 -28.79 8.32
CA LEU A 391 -9.79 -29.88 7.41
C LEU A 391 -10.67 -31.12 7.60
N PHE A 392 -11.16 -31.38 8.82
CA PHE A 392 -11.89 -32.61 9.18
C PHE A 392 -13.41 -32.41 9.36
N HIS A 393 -13.91 -31.19 9.18
CA HIS A 393 -15.33 -30.84 9.06
C HIS A 393 -15.62 -30.14 7.74
#